data_a436919fdaaf87e0bbbcc3f81db9bec1
#
_entry.id   a436919fdaaf87e0bbbcc3f81db9bec1
#
_cell.length_a   1.000
_cell.length_b   1.000
_cell.length_c   1.000
_cell.angle_alpha   90.00
_cell.angle_beta   90.00
_cell.angle_gamma   90.00
#
_symmetry.space_group_name_H-M   'P 1'
#
loop_
_entity.id
_entity.type
_entity.pdbx_description
1 polymer ?
#
loop_
_entity_poly.entity_id
_entity_poly.type
_entity_poly.pdbx_seq_one_letter_code
_entity_poly.pdbx_strand_id
1 'polypeptide(L)'
;ENLGARVIAKVEFFNPAGSIKDRIALEMIEEAEKQGLIRKGATIIEPTSGNTGIGLACVAATKGYKTILTMPETMSIERRNLLKAYGAKVVLSPGSKGMQGAVDMANELAKEIENSFIPSQFENPANPNTHYKTTGPEIWKETERKIDILVGGIGTGGTISGIGKYLKEKNPEIQIVGVEPASSPLLTEHKAGPHGIQGIGANFVPNTLNTKIYDEILTVKDEDAYKTGRMMAHKEGMLVGISSGASVYAAMQLAKREEN
;
A
#
# COMPACT_ATOMS: atom_id res chain seq x y z
N GLU A 1 -6.94 -0.97 27.05
CA GLU A 1 -7.83 0.19 27.23
C GLU A 1 -9.27 -0.26 27.00
N ASN A 2 -10.19 0.28 27.81
CA ASN A 2 -11.62 0.03 27.61
C ASN A 2 -12.07 0.96 26.48
N LEU A 3 -12.23 0.42 25.28
CA LEU A 3 -12.72 1.15 24.10
C LEU A 3 -14.24 0.99 24.01
N GLY A 4 -14.97 2.03 23.62
CA GLY A 4 -16.41 1.98 23.42
C GLY A 4 -16.82 1.05 22.28
N ALA A 5 -15.99 0.94 21.26
CA ALA A 5 -16.22 0.15 20.06
C ALA A 5 -15.28 -1.07 19.94
N ARG A 6 -15.69 -2.07 19.17
CA ARG A 6 -14.88 -3.23 18.83
C ARG A 6 -13.94 -2.91 17.67
N VAL A 7 -12.63 -2.92 17.92
CA VAL A 7 -11.61 -2.72 16.89
C VAL A 7 -11.13 -4.07 16.36
N ILE A 8 -11.21 -4.26 15.04
CA ILE A 8 -10.81 -5.48 14.34
C ILE A 8 -9.73 -5.13 13.31
N ALA A 9 -8.67 -5.91 13.24
CA ALA A 9 -7.61 -5.76 12.25
C ALA A 9 -7.70 -6.84 11.16
N LYS A 10 -7.73 -6.43 9.89
CA LYS A 10 -7.49 -7.31 8.75
C LYS A 10 -5.99 -7.48 8.58
N VAL A 11 -5.49 -8.64 8.94
CA VAL A 11 -4.04 -8.95 8.98
C VAL A 11 -3.57 -9.46 7.64
N GLU A 12 -2.61 -8.78 7.02
CA GLU A 12 -2.11 -9.06 5.66
C GLU A 12 -0.63 -9.54 5.63
N PHE A 13 0.01 -9.74 6.78
CA PHE A 13 1.40 -10.21 6.82
C PHE A 13 1.56 -11.71 6.60
N PHE A 14 0.47 -12.48 6.55
CA PHE A 14 0.48 -13.88 6.15
C PHE A 14 0.40 -14.10 4.64
N ASN A 15 0.27 -13.05 3.85
CA ASN A 15 0.37 -13.14 2.39
C ASN A 15 1.77 -13.62 1.97
N PRO A 16 1.93 -14.30 0.83
CA PRO A 16 3.19 -14.96 0.43
C PRO A 16 4.45 -14.09 0.49
N ALA A 17 4.36 -12.81 0.12
CA ALA A 17 5.45 -11.85 0.22
C ALA A 17 5.33 -10.92 1.44
N GLY A 18 4.40 -11.20 2.35
CA GLY A 18 4.29 -10.61 3.67
C GLY A 18 3.57 -9.27 3.76
N SER A 19 2.78 -8.86 2.77
CA SER A 19 2.03 -7.62 2.86
C SER A 19 0.79 -7.57 1.97
N ILE A 20 -0.06 -6.57 2.18
CA ILE A 20 -1.23 -6.28 1.33
C ILE A 20 -0.85 -6.00 -0.15
N LYS A 21 0.40 -5.62 -0.41
CA LYS A 21 0.87 -5.32 -1.76
C LYS A 21 0.98 -6.54 -2.66
N ASP A 22 0.95 -7.73 -2.10
CA ASP A 22 0.91 -8.99 -2.85
C ASP A 22 -0.33 -9.05 -3.75
N ARG A 23 -1.46 -8.52 -3.24
CA ARG A 23 -2.72 -8.47 -3.98
C ARG A 23 -2.61 -7.61 -5.23
N ILE A 24 -2.11 -6.39 -5.09
CA ILE A 24 -1.96 -5.48 -6.24
C ILE A 24 -0.88 -5.96 -7.21
N ALA A 25 0.20 -6.57 -6.72
CA ALA A 25 1.25 -7.13 -7.55
C ALA A 25 0.71 -8.23 -8.46
N LEU A 26 -0.09 -9.14 -7.93
CA LEU A 26 -0.73 -10.20 -8.70
C LEU A 26 -1.71 -9.63 -9.73
N GLU A 27 -2.65 -8.78 -9.31
CA GLU A 27 -3.69 -8.24 -10.21
C GLU A 27 -3.09 -7.39 -11.33
N MET A 28 -2.09 -6.54 -11.05
CA MET A 28 -1.45 -5.72 -12.08
C MET A 28 -0.75 -6.57 -13.15
N ILE A 29 -0.11 -7.66 -12.75
CA ILE A 29 0.54 -8.60 -13.70
C ILE A 29 -0.53 -9.38 -14.48
N GLU A 30 -1.52 -9.95 -13.81
CA GLU A 30 -2.58 -10.73 -14.47
C GLU A 30 -3.43 -9.90 -15.43
N GLU A 31 -3.72 -8.66 -15.07
CA GLU A 31 -4.44 -7.76 -15.96
C GLU A 31 -3.59 -7.37 -17.17
N ALA A 32 -2.29 -7.17 -17.00
CA ALA A 32 -1.38 -6.95 -18.12
C ALA A 32 -1.28 -8.18 -19.05
N GLU A 33 -1.32 -9.39 -18.51
CA GLU A 33 -1.39 -10.63 -19.29
C GLU A 33 -2.69 -10.70 -20.12
N LYS A 34 -3.83 -10.43 -19.49
CA LYS A 34 -5.15 -10.43 -20.16
C LYS A 34 -5.24 -9.41 -21.29
N GLN A 35 -4.63 -8.24 -21.09
CA GLN A 35 -4.60 -7.17 -22.08
C GLN A 35 -3.53 -7.38 -23.18
N GLY A 36 -2.70 -8.42 -23.05
CA GLY A 36 -1.62 -8.70 -24.00
C GLY A 36 -0.44 -7.72 -23.94
N LEU A 37 -0.35 -6.94 -22.84
CA LEU A 37 0.72 -5.97 -22.61
C LEU A 37 2.06 -6.66 -22.27
N ILE A 38 2.01 -7.87 -21.75
CA ILE A 38 3.18 -8.68 -21.43
C ILE A 38 3.05 -10.08 -22.04
N ARG A 39 4.22 -10.64 -22.42
CA ARG A 39 4.34 -11.99 -22.98
C ARG A 39 5.34 -12.80 -22.17
N LYS A 40 5.35 -14.11 -22.38
CA LYS A 40 6.33 -15.00 -21.72
C LYS A 40 7.76 -14.45 -21.83
N GLY A 41 8.44 -14.37 -20.68
CA GLY A 41 9.79 -13.83 -20.59
C GLY A 41 9.87 -12.31 -20.56
N ALA A 42 8.74 -11.61 -20.38
CA ALA A 42 8.71 -10.16 -20.19
C ALA A 42 9.53 -9.74 -18.96
N THR A 43 9.94 -8.47 -18.96
CA THR A 43 10.63 -7.85 -17.84
C THR A 43 9.68 -6.87 -17.15
N ILE A 44 9.34 -7.13 -15.89
CA ILE A 44 8.57 -6.22 -15.03
C ILE A 44 9.53 -5.20 -14.45
N ILE A 45 9.28 -3.92 -14.66
CA ILE A 45 10.12 -2.82 -14.15
C ILE A 45 9.26 -1.94 -13.26
N GLU A 46 9.66 -1.67 -12.01
CA GLU A 46 8.91 -0.77 -11.13
C GLU A 46 9.86 0.12 -10.31
N PRO A 47 9.62 1.43 -10.26
CA PRO A 47 10.36 2.33 -9.39
C PRO A 47 9.80 2.24 -7.97
N THR A 48 10.36 1.35 -7.17
CA THR A 48 9.89 1.12 -5.79
C THR A 48 10.98 0.49 -4.93
N SER A 49 11.03 0.91 -3.68
CA SER A 49 11.86 0.29 -2.63
C SER A 49 11.02 -0.42 -1.56
N GLY A 50 9.69 -0.42 -1.73
CA GLY A 50 8.74 -0.88 -0.72
C GLY A 50 8.16 -2.26 -1.01
N ASN A 51 7.08 -2.56 -0.29
CA ASN A 51 6.39 -3.86 -0.34
C ASN A 51 5.82 -4.19 -1.73
N THR A 52 5.52 -3.19 -2.56
CA THR A 52 5.09 -3.44 -3.95
C THR A 52 6.19 -4.12 -4.74
N GLY A 53 7.46 -3.71 -4.58
CA GLY A 53 8.58 -4.37 -5.23
C GLY A 53 8.76 -5.81 -4.77
N ILE A 54 8.55 -6.09 -3.48
CA ILE A 54 8.61 -7.45 -2.93
C ILE A 54 7.49 -8.31 -3.54
N GLY A 55 6.26 -7.81 -3.55
CA GLY A 55 5.12 -8.50 -4.14
C GLY A 55 5.31 -8.77 -5.64
N LEU A 56 5.78 -7.77 -6.41
CA LEU A 56 6.07 -7.93 -7.84
C LEU A 56 7.18 -8.94 -8.09
N ALA A 57 8.26 -8.92 -7.31
CA ALA A 57 9.35 -9.89 -7.44
C ALA A 57 8.87 -11.32 -7.13
N CYS A 58 8.05 -11.49 -6.09
CA CYS A 58 7.45 -12.77 -5.74
C CYS A 58 6.56 -13.32 -6.87
N VAL A 59 5.61 -12.52 -7.37
CA VAL A 59 4.69 -12.93 -8.43
C VAL A 59 5.45 -13.19 -9.75
N ALA A 60 6.39 -12.31 -10.10
CA ALA A 60 7.19 -12.47 -11.31
C ALA A 60 8.02 -13.76 -11.29
N ALA A 61 8.62 -14.10 -10.14
CA ALA A 61 9.38 -15.34 -9.97
C ALA A 61 8.49 -16.58 -10.22
N THR A 62 7.27 -16.61 -9.69
CA THR A 62 6.33 -17.74 -9.88
C THR A 62 5.80 -17.85 -11.29
N LYS A 63 5.66 -16.73 -12.01
CA LYS A 63 5.14 -16.67 -13.38
C LYS A 63 6.26 -16.73 -14.47
N GLY A 64 7.53 -16.76 -14.06
CA GLY A 64 8.68 -16.85 -14.98
C GLY A 64 9.01 -15.52 -15.69
N TYR A 65 8.65 -14.38 -15.10
CA TYR A 65 9.03 -13.05 -15.58
C TYR A 65 10.35 -12.59 -14.96
N LYS A 66 11.08 -11.77 -15.69
CA LYS A 66 12.24 -11.04 -15.13
C LYS A 66 11.72 -9.84 -14.35
N THR A 67 12.45 -9.42 -13.32
CA THR A 67 12.09 -8.24 -12.52
C THR A 67 13.28 -7.31 -12.40
N ILE A 68 13.07 -6.03 -12.68
CA ILE A 68 14.02 -4.95 -12.42
C ILE A 68 13.33 -3.93 -11.51
N LEU A 69 13.94 -3.66 -10.36
CA LEU A 69 13.43 -2.67 -9.43
C LEU A 69 14.42 -1.52 -9.32
N THR A 70 13.96 -0.33 -9.62
CA THR A 70 14.78 0.89 -9.52
C THR A 70 14.49 1.60 -8.20
N MET A 71 15.54 2.05 -7.53
CA MET A 71 15.43 2.73 -6.24
C MET A 71 16.64 3.60 -5.96
N PRO A 72 16.50 4.63 -5.09
CA PRO A 72 17.65 5.43 -4.66
C PRO A 72 18.68 4.57 -3.91
N GLU A 73 19.95 4.88 -4.09
CA GLU A 73 21.08 4.22 -3.40
C GLU A 73 21.05 4.38 -1.87
N THR A 74 20.22 5.28 -1.36
CA THR A 74 20.00 5.50 0.08
C THR A 74 19.14 4.41 0.73
N MET A 75 18.52 3.52 -0.07
CA MET A 75 17.72 2.43 0.46
C MET A 75 18.56 1.36 1.15
N SER A 76 18.02 0.75 2.21
CA SER A 76 18.74 -0.19 3.07
C SER A 76 19.22 -1.44 2.32
N ILE A 77 20.33 -1.98 2.77
CA ILE A 77 20.98 -3.18 2.18
C ILE A 77 20.06 -4.40 2.37
N GLU A 78 19.38 -4.51 3.48
CA GLU A 78 18.46 -5.61 3.81
C GLU A 78 17.33 -5.71 2.78
N ARG A 79 16.74 -4.58 2.38
CA ARG A 79 15.71 -4.53 1.33
C ARG A 79 16.25 -4.97 -0.02
N ARG A 80 17.45 -4.48 -0.39
CA ARG A 80 18.08 -4.88 -1.65
C ARG A 80 18.38 -6.39 -1.68
N ASN A 81 18.83 -6.95 -0.54
CA ASN A 81 19.13 -8.38 -0.44
C ASN A 81 17.85 -9.22 -0.51
N LEU A 82 16.77 -8.79 0.13
CA LEU A 82 15.46 -9.46 0.04
C LEU A 82 14.96 -9.52 -1.41
N LEU A 83 15.03 -8.42 -2.14
CA LEU A 83 14.61 -8.36 -3.55
C LEU A 83 15.48 -9.26 -4.44
N LYS A 84 16.80 -9.27 -4.21
CA LYS A 84 17.72 -10.17 -4.92
C LYS A 84 17.44 -11.64 -4.62
N ALA A 85 17.00 -11.98 -3.41
CA ALA A 85 16.63 -13.35 -3.05
C ALA A 85 15.44 -13.87 -3.86
N TYR A 86 14.50 -12.99 -4.27
CA TYR A 86 13.44 -13.30 -5.24
C TYR A 86 13.93 -13.33 -6.71
N GLY A 87 15.21 -13.09 -6.96
CA GLY A 87 15.77 -13.05 -8.33
C GLY A 87 15.63 -11.70 -9.04
N ALA A 88 15.16 -10.66 -8.34
CA ALA A 88 15.03 -9.33 -8.95
C ALA A 88 16.40 -8.65 -9.13
N LYS A 89 16.60 -8.01 -10.29
CA LYS A 89 17.72 -7.10 -10.53
C LYS A 89 17.40 -5.75 -9.87
N VAL A 90 18.23 -5.34 -8.92
CA VAL A 90 18.11 -4.02 -8.28
C VAL A 90 19.03 -3.03 -8.99
N VAL A 91 18.47 -1.93 -9.49
CA VAL A 91 19.21 -0.85 -10.15
C VAL A 91 19.09 0.40 -9.29
N LEU A 92 20.24 0.98 -8.94
CA LEU A 92 20.30 2.11 -8.00
C LEU A 92 20.41 3.43 -8.77
N SER A 93 19.56 4.37 -8.43
CA SER A 93 19.66 5.76 -8.88
C SER A 93 20.40 6.63 -7.86
N PRO A 94 21.00 7.75 -8.29
CA PRO A 94 21.66 8.68 -7.38
C PRO A 94 20.73 9.13 -6.24
N GLY A 95 21.22 9.05 -5.00
CA GLY A 95 20.43 9.39 -3.81
C GLY A 95 19.95 10.85 -3.81
N SER A 96 20.73 11.76 -4.39
CA SER A 96 20.38 13.18 -4.55
C SER A 96 19.13 13.44 -5.39
N LYS A 97 18.74 12.51 -6.28
CA LYS A 97 17.51 12.59 -7.10
C LYS A 97 16.29 11.96 -6.43
N GLY A 98 16.44 11.35 -5.26
CA GLY A 98 15.35 10.68 -4.54
C GLY A 98 14.58 9.68 -5.41
N MET A 99 13.29 9.53 -5.17
CA MET A 99 12.43 8.62 -5.95
C MET A 99 12.26 9.05 -7.41
N GLN A 100 12.35 10.35 -7.72
CA GLN A 100 12.26 10.81 -9.11
C GLN A 100 13.37 10.19 -9.97
N GLY A 101 14.60 10.11 -9.44
CA GLY A 101 15.70 9.46 -10.14
C GLY A 101 15.43 7.96 -10.42
N ALA A 102 14.73 7.29 -9.53
CA ALA A 102 14.32 5.90 -9.75
C ALA A 102 13.24 5.78 -10.83
N VAL A 103 12.28 6.71 -10.86
CA VAL A 103 11.23 6.78 -11.89
C VAL A 103 11.85 7.03 -13.28
N ASP A 104 12.74 8.01 -13.38
CA ASP A 104 13.42 8.32 -14.65
C ASP A 104 14.18 7.10 -15.17
N MET A 105 14.92 6.43 -14.30
CA MET A 105 15.69 5.22 -14.64
C MET A 105 14.79 4.05 -15.07
N ALA A 106 13.63 3.85 -14.41
CA ALA A 106 12.66 2.84 -14.83
C ALA A 106 12.14 3.11 -16.23
N ASN A 107 11.83 4.37 -16.53
CA ASN A 107 11.35 4.78 -17.85
C ASN A 107 12.42 4.63 -18.96
N GLU A 108 13.69 4.91 -18.65
CA GLU A 108 14.81 4.67 -19.57
C GLU A 108 14.97 3.19 -19.88
N LEU A 109 15.01 2.35 -18.84
CA LEU A 109 15.11 0.90 -19.00
C LEU A 109 13.93 0.31 -19.79
N ALA A 110 12.73 0.83 -19.60
CA ALA A 110 11.56 0.38 -20.34
C ALA A 110 11.62 0.71 -21.84
N LYS A 111 12.31 1.78 -22.24
CA LYS A 111 12.55 2.11 -23.65
C LYS A 111 13.60 1.20 -24.28
N GLU A 112 14.59 0.73 -23.51
CA GLU A 112 15.67 -0.12 -24.00
C GLU A 112 15.26 -1.59 -24.06
N ILE A 113 14.32 -2.04 -23.25
CA ILE A 113 13.90 -3.45 -23.13
C ILE A 113 12.55 -3.63 -23.83
N GLU A 114 12.56 -4.17 -25.06
CA GLU A 114 11.38 -4.33 -25.91
C GLU A 114 10.18 -5.02 -25.25
N ASN A 115 10.41 -6.11 -24.51
CA ASN A 115 9.36 -6.85 -23.82
C ASN A 115 9.38 -6.47 -22.33
N SER A 116 9.08 -5.24 -22.03
CA SER A 116 9.01 -4.72 -20.66
C SER A 116 7.67 -4.09 -20.34
N PHE A 117 7.37 -4.03 -19.05
CA PHE A 117 6.12 -3.45 -18.51
C PHE A 117 6.39 -2.76 -17.18
N ILE A 118 5.87 -1.55 -17.02
CA ILE A 118 5.87 -0.82 -15.76
C ILE A 118 4.46 -0.90 -15.17
N PRO A 119 4.25 -1.64 -14.06
CA PRO A 119 2.95 -1.75 -13.40
C PRO A 119 2.34 -0.43 -12.95
N SER A 120 3.15 0.55 -12.54
CA SER A 120 2.73 1.91 -12.15
C SER A 120 1.69 1.92 -11.03
N GLN A 121 2.08 1.48 -9.84
CA GLN A 121 1.17 1.28 -8.70
C GLN A 121 0.31 2.50 -8.33
N PHE A 122 0.75 3.72 -8.64
CA PHE A 122 0.05 4.97 -8.33
C PHE A 122 -0.96 5.39 -9.40
N GLU A 123 -0.97 4.73 -10.56
CA GLU A 123 -1.79 5.08 -11.72
C GLU A 123 -2.69 3.92 -12.19
N ASN A 124 -2.23 2.69 -11.99
CA ASN A 124 -2.87 1.49 -12.53
C ASN A 124 -4.21 1.18 -11.85
N PRO A 125 -5.32 1.15 -12.59
CA PRO A 125 -6.65 0.86 -12.04
C PRO A 125 -6.78 -0.57 -11.49
N ALA A 126 -5.91 -1.50 -11.86
CA ALA A 126 -5.86 -2.84 -11.28
C ALA A 126 -5.61 -2.79 -9.76
N ASN A 127 -4.90 -1.76 -9.26
CA ASN A 127 -4.66 -1.56 -7.85
C ASN A 127 -5.98 -1.39 -7.04
N PRO A 128 -6.81 -0.37 -7.22
CA PRO A 128 -8.08 -0.30 -6.50
C PRO A 128 -9.03 -1.44 -6.87
N ASN A 129 -8.99 -1.96 -8.09
CA ASN A 129 -9.86 -3.05 -8.52
C ASN A 129 -9.63 -4.34 -7.76
N THR A 130 -8.39 -4.73 -7.47
CA THR A 130 -8.15 -5.95 -6.68
C THR A 130 -8.75 -5.84 -5.28
N HIS A 131 -8.66 -4.69 -4.65
CA HIS A 131 -9.26 -4.47 -3.33
C HIS A 131 -10.79 -4.47 -3.36
N TYR A 132 -11.38 -3.95 -4.44
CA TYR A 132 -12.82 -4.06 -4.66
C TYR A 132 -13.27 -5.51 -4.86
N LYS A 133 -12.51 -6.31 -5.64
CA LYS A 133 -12.85 -7.71 -5.96
C LYS A 133 -12.56 -8.68 -4.82
N THR A 134 -11.58 -8.40 -3.96
CA THR A 134 -11.08 -9.36 -2.96
C THR A 134 -11.17 -8.84 -1.54
N THR A 135 -10.39 -7.83 -1.18
CA THR A 135 -10.26 -7.34 0.19
C THR A 135 -11.57 -6.80 0.76
N GLY A 136 -12.34 -6.05 -0.03
CA GLY A 136 -13.66 -5.54 0.37
C GLY A 136 -14.67 -6.65 0.66
N PRO A 137 -14.90 -7.61 -0.26
CA PRO A 137 -15.75 -8.77 -0.01
C PRO A 137 -15.33 -9.62 1.20
N GLU A 138 -14.00 -9.83 1.39
CA GLU A 138 -13.48 -10.55 2.55
C GLU A 138 -13.82 -9.84 3.86
N ILE A 139 -13.53 -8.54 3.96
CA ILE A 139 -13.86 -7.74 5.15
C ILE A 139 -15.36 -7.80 5.45
N TRP A 140 -16.21 -7.59 4.44
CA TRP A 140 -17.67 -7.66 4.59
C TRP A 140 -18.15 -8.99 5.13
N LYS A 141 -17.58 -10.09 4.63
CA LYS A 141 -17.91 -11.45 5.08
C LYS A 141 -17.37 -11.73 6.48
N GLU A 142 -16.10 -11.41 6.73
CA GLU A 142 -15.40 -11.72 7.99
C GLU A 142 -15.93 -10.90 9.17
N THR A 143 -16.47 -9.71 8.93
CA THR A 143 -17.17 -8.90 9.94
C THR A 143 -18.65 -9.27 10.09
N GLU A 144 -19.11 -10.37 9.45
CA GLU A 144 -20.53 -10.77 9.46
C GLU A 144 -21.47 -9.66 8.96
N ARG A 145 -20.98 -8.79 8.09
CA ARG A 145 -21.70 -7.61 7.54
C ARG A 145 -22.02 -6.54 8.61
N LYS A 146 -21.27 -6.52 9.71
CA LYS A 146 -21.47 -5.63 10.86
C LYS A 146 -20.28 -4.68 11.03
N ILE A 147 -19.83 -4.09 9.94
CA ILE A 147 -18.79 -3.06 9.96
C ILE A 147 -19.45 -1.68 9.87
N ASP A 148 -19.07 -0.79 10.78
CA ASP A 148 -19.55 0.59 10.81
C ASP A 148 -18.51 1.56 10.26
N ILE A 149 -17.23 1.32 10.56
CA ILE A 149 -16.12 2.19 10.17
C ILE A 149 -14.98 1.37 9.57
N LEU A 150 -14.53 1.74 8.38
CA LEU A 150 -13.28 1.27 7.78
C LEU A 150 -12.17 2.30 8.04
N VAL A 151 -11.05 1.88 8.60
CA VAL A 151 -9.86 2.73 8.77
C VAL A 151 -8.72 2.20 7.91
N GLY A 152 -8.12 3.05 7.09
CA GLY A 152 -7.01 2.67 6.23
C GLY A 152 -6.00 3.77 5.96
N GLY A 153 -4.70 3.42 6.02
CA GLY A 153 -3.61 4.33 5.65
C GLY A 153 -3.60 4.61 4.15
N ILE A 154 -3.39 5.86 3.76
CA ILE A 154 -3.36 6.30 2.37
C ILE A 154 -1.92 6.39 1.87
N GLY A 155 -1.48 5.36 1.13
CA GLY A 155 -0.24 5.37 0.34
C GLY A 155 -0.54 5.60 -1.13
N THR A 156 -0.79 4.53 -1.90
CA THR A 156 -1.30 4.64 -3.28
C THR A 156 -2.79 5.02 -3.33
N GLY A 157 -3.51 4.88 -2.22
CA GLY A 157 -4.95 5.10 -2.16
C GLY A 157 -5.81 3.97 -2.71
N GLY A 158 -5.21 2.98 -3.38
CA GLY A 158 -5.95 1.87 -3.98
C GLY A 158 -6.73 1.04 -2.97
N THR A 159 -6.15 0.76 -1.80
CA THR A 159 -6.79 -0.01 -0.73
C THR A 159 -8.09 0.65 -0.26
N ILE A 160 -8.01 1.91 0.16
CA ILE A 160 -9.18 2.63 0.69
C ILE A 160 -10.22 2.88 -0.40
N SER A 161 -9.78 3.15 -1.64
CA SER A 161 -10.66 3.36 -2.79
C SER A 161 -11.43 2.09 -3.16
N GLY A 162 -10.75 0.96 -3.27
CA GLY A 162 -11.35 -0.30 -3.65
C GLY A 162 -12.27 -0.87 -2.57
N ILE A 163 -11.78 -0.95 -1.32
CA ILE A 163 -12.58 -1.45 -0.19
C ILE A 163 -13.75 -0.50 0.07
N GLY A 164 -13.50 0.80 0.13
CA GLY A 164 -14.52 1.81 0.40
C GLY A 164 -15.65 1.78 -0.62
N LYS A 165 -15.33 1.66 -1.92
CA LYS A 165 -16.33 1.50 -2.98
C LYS A 165 -17.20 0.27 -2.73
N TYR A 166 -16.59 -0.89 -2.46
CA TYR A 166 -17.34 -2.11 -2.22
C TYR A 166 -18.25 -2.01 -0.98
N LEU A 167 -17.73 -1.48 0.12
CA LEU A 167 -18.49 -1.36 1.36
C LEU A 167 -19.63 -0.35 1.25
N LYS A 168 -19.40 0.82 0.64
CA LYS A 168 -20.44 1.84 0.39
C LYS A 168 -21.56 1.31 -0.52
N GLU A 169 -21.27 0.43 -1.48
CA GLU A 169 -22.29 -0.25 -2.29
C GLU A 169 -23.13 -1.27 -1.47
N LYS A 170 -22.57 -1.83 -0.37
CA LYS A 170 -23.30 -2.72 0.53
C LYS A 170 -24.12 -1.98 1.57
N ASN A 171 -23.55 -0.94 2.14
CA ASN A 171 -24.19 -0.05 3.11
C ASN A 171 -23.57 1.35 3.00
N PRO A 172 -24.30 2.34 2.46
CA PRO A 172 -23.82 3.71 2.31
C PRO A 172 -23.46 4.41 3.64
N GLU A 173 -24.00 3.95 4.76
CA GLU A 173 -23.74 4.53 6.08
C GLU A 173 -22.38 4.15 6.66
N ILE A 174 -21.70 3.14 6.10
CA ILE A 174 -20.36 2.78 6.56
C ILE A 174 -19.40 3.96 6.36
N GLN A 175 -18.77 4.40 7.43
CA GLN A 175 -17.78 5.46 7.37
C GLN A 175 -16.44 4.94 6.85
N ILE A 176 -15.85 5.68 5.93
CA ILE A 176 -14.52 5.39 5.37
C ILE A 176 -13.55 6.46 5.88
N VAL A 177 -12.62 6.06 6.72
CA VAL A 177 -11.65 6.96 7.34
C VAL A 177 -10.25 6.70 6.82
N GLY A 178 -9.69 7.71 6.19
CA GLY A 178 -8.30 7.70 5.72
C GLY A 178 -7.31 8.07 6.82
N VAL A 179 -6.08 7.61 6.70
CA VAL A 179 -4.99 8.00 7.60
C VAL A 179 -3.82 8.56 6.78
N GLU A 180 -3.36 9.75 7.15
CA GLU A 180 -2.16 10.37 6.59
C GLU A 180 -1.19 10.82 7.70
N PRO A 181 0.12 11.04 7.39
CA PRO A 181 1.08 11.54 8.38
C PRO A 181 0.78 12.99 8.78
N ALA A 182 0.83 13.30 10.08
CA ALA A 182 0.60 14.64 10.59
C ALA A 182 1.66 15.67 10.12
N SER A 183 2.87 15.23 9.78
CA SER A 183 3.93 16.07 9.21
C SER A 183 3.82 16.24 7.69
N SER A 184 2.92 15.50 7.03
CA SER A 184 2.61 15.62 5.61
C SER A 184 1.10 15.54 5.38
N PRO A 185 0.31 16.52 5.89
CA PRO A 185 -1.14 16.52 5.81
C PRO A 185 -1.61 17.03 4.44
N LEU A 186 -1.25 16.28 3.39
CA LEU A 186 -1.50 16.69 2.01
C LEU A 186 -2.98 16.70 1.65
N LEU A 187 -3.73 15.71 2.13
CA LEU A 187 -5.14 15.55 1.79
C LEU A 187 -6.05 16.46 2.64
N THR A 188 -5.62 16.80 3.86
CA THR A 188 -6.36 17.67 4.77
C THR A 188 -5.95 19.14 4.69
N GLU A 189 -4.64 19.43 4.57
CA GLU A 189 -4.10 20.80 4.62
C GLU A 189 -3.37 21.23 3.34
N HIS A 190 -3.32 20.39 2.31
CA HIS A 190 -2.58 20.64 1.06
C HIS A 190 -1.08 20.91 1.26
N LYS A 191 -0.48 20.32 2.30
CA LYS A 191 0.94 20.47 2.63
C LYS A 191 1.63 19.11 2.57
N ALA A 192 2.61 18.98 1.68
CA ALA A 192 3.51 17.83 1.66
C ALA A 192 4.76 18.12 2.51
N GLY A 193 5.24 17.11 3.22
CA GLY A 193 6.43 17.23 4.06
C GLY A 193 7.11 15.88 4.31
N PRO A 194 8.33 15.89 4.86
CA PRO A 194 9.01 14.67 5.27
C PRO A 194 8.33 14.04 6.48
N HIS A 195 8.24 12.71 6.49
CA HIS A 195 7.66 11.92 7.60
C HIS A 195 8.33 10.55 7.70
N GLY A 196 8.19 9.91 8.87
CA GLY A 196 8.75 8.58 9.15
C GLY A 196 7.76 7.42 8.99
N ILE A 197 6.49 7.67 8.65
CA ILE A 197 5.48 6.61 8.53
C ILE A 197 5.59 5.96 7.14
N GLN A 198 6.55 5.06 6.97
CA GLN A 198 6.78 4.38 5.71
C GLN A 198 5.56 3.55 5.27
N GLY A 199 5.17 3.69 4.00
CA GLY A 199 4.05 2.95 3.39
C GLY A 199 2.79 3.78 3.14
N ILE A 200 2.68 4.97 3.75
CA ILE A 200 1.64 5.96 3.49
C ILE A 200 2.25 7.34 3.22
N GLY A 201 1.45 8.32 2.86
CA GLY A 201 1.93 9.69 2.65
C GLY A 201 2.86 9.84 1.45
N ALA A 202 2.36 9.64 0.24
CA ALA A 202 3.16 9.67 -0.99
C ALA A 202 3.67 11.08 -1.39
N ASN A 203 3.26 12.12 -0.69
CA ASN A 203 3.55 13.53 -0.98
C ASN A 203 3.00 14.07 -2.31
N PHE A 204 2.08 13.33 -2.91
CA PHE A 204 1.23 13.74 -4.03
C PHE A 204 -0.08 12.96 -3.96
N VAL A 205 -1.11 13.41 -4.68
CA VAL A 205 -2.39 12.71 -4.75
C VAL A 205 -2.32 11.67 -5.87
N PRO A 206 -2.36 10.35 -5.54
CA PRO A 206 -2.28 9.30 -6.56
C PRO A 206 -3.53 9.23 -7.44
N ASN A 207 -3.38 8.85 -8.72
CA ASN A 207 -4.51 8.63 -9.62
C ASN A 207 -5.38 7.42 -9.19
N THR A 208 -4.82 6.49 -8.44
CA THR A 208 -5.53 5.34 -7.85
C THR A 208 -6.34 5.69 -6.60
N LEU A 209 -6.23 6.92 -6.09
CA LEU A 209 -7.03 7.40 -4.96
C LEU A 209 -8.32 8.06 -5.47
N ASN A 210 -9.46 7.51 -5.10
CA ASN A 210 -10.74 8.21 -5.21
C ASN A 210 -10.89 9.16 -4.02
N THR A 211 -10.66 10.45 -4.23
CA THR A 211 -10.74 11.48 -3.19
C THR A 211 -12.17 11.76 -2.68
N LYS A 212 -13.18 11.12 -3.24
CA LYS A 212 -14.59 11.22 -2.81
C LYS A 212 -15.06 10.00 -2.03
N ILE A 213 -14.16 9.02 -1.77
CA ILE A 213 -14.57 7.77 -1.15
C ILE A 213 -14.56 7.84 0.37
N TYR A 214 -13.68 8.64 0.95
CA TYR A 214 -13.54 8.78 2.39
C TYR A 214 -14.44 9.90 2.93
N ASP A 215 -14.97 9.67 4.12
CA ASP A 215 -15.81 10.61 4.84
C ASP A 215 -14.95 11.51 5.76
N GLU A 216 -13.82 10.98 6.25
CA GLU A 216 -12.88 11.68 7.13
C GLU A 216 -11.43 11.25 6.84
N ILE A 217 -10.48 12.13 7.16
CA ILE A 217 -9.05 11.79 7.22
C ILE A 217 -8.51 12.18 8.58
N LEU A 218 -7.83 11.22 9.23
CA LEU A 218 -7.11 11.45 10.48
C LEU A 218 -5.61 11.57 10.21
N THR A 219 -5.01 12.60 10.79
CA THR A 219 -3.56 12.77 10.78
C THR A 219 -2.94 12.06 11.98
N VAL A 220 -1.83 11.34 11.76
CA VAL A 220 -1.13 10.60 12.82
C VAL A 220 0.32 11.04 12.87
N LYS A 221 0.82 11.32 14.08
CA LYS A 221 2.24 11.65 14.31
C LYS A 221 3.10 10.39 14.21
N ASP A 222 4.34 10.56 13.77
CA ASP A 222 5.32 9.48 13.67
C ASP A 222 5.49 8.73 15.01
N GLU A 223 5.60 9.48 16.11
CA GLU A 223 5.76 8.91 17.47
C GLU A 223 4.57 8.04 17.90
N ASP A 224 3.33 8.44 17.55
CA ASP A 224 2.12 7.67 17.87
C ASP A 224 2.05 6.39 17.04
N ALA A 225 2.44 6.45 15.78
CA ALA A 225 2.54 5.29 14.90
C ALA A 225 3.57 4.28 15.42
N TYR A 226 4.77 4.75 15.79
CA TYR A 226 5.82 3.89 16.39
C TYR A 226 5.42 3.28 17.71
N LYS A 227 4.84 4.09 18.61
CA LYS A 227 4.38 3.63 19.94
C LYS A 227 3.30 2.55 19.80
N THR A 228 2.31 2.80 18.93
CA THR A 228 1.20 1.86 18.71
C THR A 228 1.69 0.57 18.05
N GLY A 229 2.58 0.65 17.05
CA GLY A 229 3.19 -0.53 16.45
C GLY A 229 3.93 -1.41 17.47
N ARG A 230 4.69 -0.81 18.40
CA ARG A 230 5.31 -1.54 19.51
C ARG A 230 4.27 -2.13 20.46
N MET A 231 3.21 -1.39 20.75
CA MET A 231 2.12 -1.91 21.60
C MET A 231 1.46 -3.14 20.99
N MET A 232 1.22 -3.16 19.67
CA MET A 232 0.68 -4.33 18.96
C MET A 232 1.56 -5.57 19.16
N ALA A 233 2.89 -5.41 19.05
CA ALA A 233 3.80 -6.52 19.31
C ALA A 233 3.77 -6.98 20.78
N HIS A 234 3.78 -6.06 21.75
CA HIS A 234 3.87 -6.39 23.18
C HIS A 234 2.56 -6.90 23.79
N LYS A 235 1.40 -6.41 23.30
CA LYS A 235 0.10 -6.72 23.89
C LYS A 235 -0.68 -7.79 23.12
N GLU A 236 -0.55 -7.78 21.79
CA GLU A 236 -1.31 -8.66 20.90
C GLU A 236 -0.41 -9.73 20.23
N GLY A 237 0.91 -9.69 20.43
CA GLY A 237 1.86 -10.59 19.78
C GLY A 237 2.00 -10.36 18.26
N MET A 238 1.50 -9.24 17.74
CA MET A 238 1.51 -8.93 16.31
C MET A 238 2.61 -7.91 15.99
N LEU A 239 3.70 -8.38 15.37
CA LEU A 239 4.76 -7.52 14.86
C LEU A 239 4.32 -6.94 13.51
N VAL A 240 3.98 -5.66 13.49
CA VAL A 240 3.42 -4.97 12.32
C VAL A 240 4.30 -3.80 11.88
N GLY A 241 4.10 -3.34 10.63
CA GLY A 241 4.79 -2.16 10.11
C GLY A 241 4.31 -0.85 10.75
N ILE A 242 5.11 0.21 10.59
CA ILE A 242 4.84 1.53 11.17
C ILE A 242 3.49 2.08 10.69
N SER A 243 3.16 1.94 9.41
CA SER A 243 1.87 2.36 8.84
C SER A 243 0.68 1.59 9.42
N SER A 244 0.88 0.33 9.82
CA SER A 244 -0.14 -0.42 10.55
C SER A 244 -0.35 0.16 11.95
N GLY A 245 0.74 0.54 12.64
CA GLY A 245 0.65 1.27 13.91
C GLY A 245 -0.14 2.57 13.78
N ALA A 246 0.07 3.33 12.70
CA ALA A 246 -0.71 4.54 12.42
C ALA A 246 -2.21 4.25 12.22
N SER A 247 -2.55 3.21 11.45
CA SER A 247 -3.95 2.82 11.22
C SER A 247 -4.64 2.35 12.49
N VAL A 248 -3.95 1.55 13.31
CA VAL A 248 -4.48 1.09 14.62
C VAL A 248 -4.64 2.27 15.58
N TYR A 249 -3.68 3.20 15.62
CA TYR A 249 -3.80 4.42 16.43
C TYR A 249 -5.06 5.21 16.06
N ALA A 250 -5.26 5.47 14.78
CA ALA A 250 -6.45 6.18 14.28
C ALA A 250 -7.74 5.44 14.64
N ALA A 251 -7.79 4.11 14.46
CA ALA A 251 -8.94 3.29 14.84
C ALA A 251 -9.24 3.37 16.35
N MET A 252 -8.20 3.38 17.20
CA MET A 252 -8.36 3.56 18.65
C MET A 252 -8.88 4.97 19.02
N GLN A 253 -8.50 6.02 18.28
CA GLN A 253 -9.04 7.36 18.51
C GLN A 253 -10.53 7.43 18.14
N LEU A 254 -10.93 6.81 17.04
CA LEU A 254 -12.33 6.70 16.63
C LEU A 254 -13.15 5.91 17.67
N ALA A 255 -12.61 4.78 18.14
CA ALA A 255 -13.28 3.94 19.13
C ALA A 255 -13.45 4.59 20.53
N LYS A 256 -12.84 5.75 20.77
CA LYS A 256 -12.99 6.55 21.99
C LYS A 256 -14.05 7.66 21.88
N ARG A 257 -14.54 7.91 20.68
CA ARG A 257 -15.60 8.91 20.47
C ARG A 257 -16.92 8.41 21.06
N GLU A 258 -17.68 9.30 21.65
CA GLU A 258 -18.97 8.96 22.28
C GLU A 258 -20.02 8.48 21.29
N GLU A 259 -19.92 8.93 20.04
CA GLU A 259 -20.82 8.54 18.95
C GLU A 259 -20.53 7.14 18.36
N ASN A 260 -19.45 6.47 18.73
CA ASN A 260 -18.99 5.19 18.13
C ASN A 260 -19.09 4.01 19.10
#